data_d3166a8f6e70bc6746b7507b9631e520
#
_entry.id   d3166a8f6e70bc6746b7507b9631e520
#
_cell.length_a   1.000
_cell.length_b   1.000
_cell.length_c   1.000
_cell.angle_alpha   90.00
_cell.angle_beta   90.00
_cell.angle_gamma   90.00
#
_symmetry.space_group_name_H-M   'P 1'
#
loop_
_entity.id
_entity.type
_entity.pdbx_description
1 polymer ?
#
loop_
_entity_poly.entity_id
_entity_poly.type
_entity_poly.pdbx_seq_one_letter_code
_entity_poly.pdbx_strand_id
1 'polypeptide(L)'
;MKLLHIDSSILGESSASRKLTGEIVARWRAQHPGLQVKYLDLAAEALPHFTVTDDGGRNAGVLQDFLDADAIVIGAPMYNFSIPSQLKAWIDRVTVAGKTFRYTESGPKGLAGGKQVIVAISRGGVYAPDAPGEFAESYLNFLFGFLGIESVTFVRAEGLALSPEHRSSGIAAALAAIEGSARQAA
;
A
#
# COMPACT_ATOMS: atom_id res chain seq x y z
N MET A 1 -4.58 -18.84 -0.15
CA MET A 1 -4.23 -17.46 -0.52
C MET A 1 -4.00 -16.64 0.73
N LYS A 2 -2.89 -15.89 0.77
CA LYS A 2 -2.52 -15.02 1.90
C LYS A 2 -2.57 -13.55 1.46
N LEU A 3 -3.24 -12.70 2.21
CA LEU A 3 -3.32 -11.27 1.97
C LEU A 3 -2.70 -10.51 3.14
N LEU A 4 -1.79 -9.60 2.83
CA LEU A 4 -1.22 -8.67 3.80
C LEU A 4 -1.97 -7.33 3.69
N HIS A 5 -2.67 -6.94 4.75
CA HIS A 5 -3.41 -5.68 4.85
C HIS A 5 -2.63 -4.71 5.72
N ILE A 6 -2.25 -3.56 5.18
CA ILE A 6 -1.40 -2.58 5.84
C ILE A 6 -2.10 -1.23 5.88
N ASP A 7 -2.28 -0.68 7.05
CA ASP A 7 -2.73 0.70 7.25
C ASP A 7 -1.61 1.56 7.84
N SER A 8 -1.46 2.78 7.33
CA SER A 8 -0.42 3.71 7.76
C SER A 8 -0.94 5.10 8.16
N SER A 9 -2.27 5.29 8.15
CA SER A 9 -2.90 6.56 8.50
C SER A 9 -2.91 6.79 10.00
N ILE A 10 -2.51 7.99 10.41
CA ILE A 10 -2.59 8.44 11.82
C ILE A 10 -3.99 8.92 12.23
N LEU A 11 -4.96 8.96 11.31
CA LEU A 11 -6.29 9.51 11.56
C LEU A 11 -7.29 8.51 12.14
N GLY A 12 -6.87 7.26 12.43
CA GLY A 12 -7.75 6.23 13.00
C GLY A 12 -9.03 6.05 12.19
N GLU A 13 -10.16 6.06 12.86
CA GLU A 13 -11.52 5.90 12.28
C GLU A 13 -11.89 6.98 11.25
N SER A 14 -11.29 8.18 11.33
CA SER A 14 -11.54 9.28 10.39
C SER A 14 -10.78 9.13 9.06
N SER A 15 -9.97 8.08 8.92
CA SER A 15 -9.12 7.87 7.76
C SER A 15 -9.90 7.37 6.54
N ALA A 16 -9.80 8.11 5.43
CA ALA A 16 -10.33 7.67 4.15
C ALA A 16 -9.60 6.44 3.61
N SER A 17 -8.26 6.39 3.69
CA SER A 17 -7.49 5.23 3.20
C SER A 17 -7.83 3.95 3.97
N ARG A 18 -8.01 3.98 5.30
CA ARG A 18 -8.46 2.83 6.10
C ARG A 18 -9.85 2.34 5.69
N LYS A 19 -10.78 3.26 5.42
CA LYS A 19 -12.11 2.92 4.92
C LYS A 19 -12.03 2.17 3.59
N LEU A 20 -11.18 2.64 2.67
CA LEU A 20 -11.00 2.02 1.37
C LEU A 20 -10.31 0.65 1.46
N THR A 21 -9.25 0.52 2.26
CA THR A 21 -8.58 -0.78 2.45
C THR A 21 -9.50 -1.81 3.08
N GLY A 22 -10.30 -1.40 4.07
CA GLY A 22 -11.31 -2.26 4.68
C GLY A 22 -12.33 -2.79 3.68
N GLU A 23 -12.83 -1.93 2.77
CA GLU A 23 -13.75 -2.33 1.71
C GLU A 23 -13.10 -3.27 0.70
N ILE A 24 -11.87 -2.99 0.28
CA ILE A 24 -11.11 -3.86 -0.62
C ILE A 24 -10.96 -5.26 0.01
N VAL A 25 -10.51 -5.34 1.25
CA VAL A 25 -10.31 -6.61 1.96
C VAL A 25 -11.62 -7.36 2.19
N ALA A 26 -12.73 -6.66 2.50
CA ALA A 26 -14.04 -7.28 2.64
C ALA A 26 -14.49 -7.97 1.34
N ARG A 27 -14.27 -7.32 0.20
CA ARG A 27 -14.58 -7.89 -1.13
C ARG A 27 -13.70 -9.08 -1.48
N TRP A 28 -12.41 -9.00 -1.15
CA TRP A 28 -11.51 -10.13 -1.35
C TRP A 28 -11.93 -11.35 -0.53
N ARG A 29 -12.37 -11.15 0.71
CA ARG A 29 -12.92 -12.23 1.54
C ARG A 29 -14.16 -12.87 0.94
N ALA A 30 -15.03 -12.06 0.35
CA ALA A 30 -16.25 -12.56 -0.30
C ALA A 30 -15.95 -13.39 -1.57
N GLN A 31 -14.91 -13.03 -2.31
CA GLN A 31 -14.50 -13.69 -3.57
C GLN A 31 -13.59 -14.90 -3.35
N HIS A 32 -12.86 -14.96 -2.23
CA HIS A 32 -11.87 -15.99 -1.95
C HIS A 32 -12.18 -16.70 -0.62
N PRO A 33 -13.04 -17.73 -0.62
CA PRO A 33 -13.26 -18.55 0.57
C PRO A 33 -11.95 -19.11 1.10
N GLY A 34 -11.66 -18.94 2.38
CA GLY A 34 -10.40 -19.37 3.00
C GLY A 34 -9.23 -18.40 2.88
N LEU A 35 -9.46 -17.15 2.44
CA LEU A 35 -8.46 -16.09 2.44
C LEU A 35 -7.93 -15.85 3.85
N GLN A 36 -6.62 -16.02 4.03
CA GLN A 36 -5.92 -15.68 5.26
C GLN A 36 -5.45 -14.23 5.18
N VAL A 37 -5.94 -13.38 6.07
CA VAL A 37 -5.58 -11.96 6.12
C VAL A 37 -4.71 -11.71 7.33
N LYS A 38 -3.48 -11.22 7.10
CA LYS A 38 -2.64 -10.63 8.14
C LYS A 38 -2.79 -9.12 8.10
N TYR A 39 -3.13 -8.52 9.23
CA TYR A 39 -3.30 -7.06 9.37
C TYR A 39 -2.12 -6.44 10.10
N LEU A 40 -1.64 -5.32 9.58
CA LEU A 40 -0.61 -4.46 10.18
C LEU A 40 -1.13 -3.02 10.25
N ASP A 41 -1.28 -2.48 11.45
CA ASP A 41 -1.52 -1.06 11.68
C ASP A 41 -0.20 -0.37 12.03
N LEU A 42 0.44 0.21 11.04
CA LEU A 42 1.73 0.88 11.21
C LEU A 42 1.65 2.20 12.01
N ALA A 43 0.45 2.75 12.22
CA ALA A 43 0.27 3.91 13.08
C ALA A 43 0.08 3.51 14.55
N ALA A 44 -0.59 2.39 14.82
CA ALA A 44 -0.77 1.86 16.17
C ALA A 44 0.48 1.11 16.66
N GLU A 45 1.10 0.31 15.78
CA GLU A 45 2.30 -0.49 16.07
C GLU A 45 3.47 -0.02 15.20
N ALA A 46 3.92 1.22 15.42
CA ALA A 46 4.96 1.83 14.60
C ALA A 46 6.26 1.01 14.61
N LEU A 47 6.79 0.78 13.42
CA LEU A 47 8.14 0.27 13.26
C LEU A 47 9.12 1.41 13.52
N PRO A 48 10.19 1.21 14.30
CA PRO A 48 11.22 2.23 14.48
C PRO A 48 11.91 2.53 13.15
N HIS A 49 12.69 3.60 13.06
CA HIS A 49 13.54 3.82 11.90
C HIS A 49 14.46 2.61 11.68
N PHE A 50 14.68 2.26 10.41
CA PHE A 50 15.54 1.12 10.07
C PHE A 50 16.99 1.43 10.45
N THR A 51 17.59 0.54 11.21
CA THR A 51 19.01 0.63 11.65
C THR A 51 19.68 -0.72 11.45
N VAL A 52 21.01 -0.75 11.50
CA VAL A 52 21.79 -1.99 11.41
C VAL A 52 21.86 -2.78 12.73
N THR A 53 21.23 -2.29 13.79
CA THR A 53 21.19 -2.97 15.09
C THR A 53 20.25 -4.16 15.05
N ASP A 54 20.55 -5.18 15.83
CA ASP A 54 19.65 -6.32 16.04
C ASP A 54 18.32 -5.85 16.70
N ASP A 55 17.22 -6.21 16.08
CA ASP A 55 15.86 -5.87 16.53
C ASP A 55 15.08 -7.09 17.05
N GLY A 56 15.78 -8.14 17.47
CA GLY A 56 15.17 -9.37 17.98
C GLY A 56 14.41 -10.17 16.91
N GLY A 57 14.78 -10.02 15.64
CA GLY A 57 14.14 -10.72 14.50
C GLY A 57 12.89 -10.05 13.97
N ARG A 58 12.49 -8.87 14.46
CA ARG A 58 11.31 -8.13 13.98
C ARG A 58 11.40 -7.80 12.48
N ASN A 59 12.58 -7.38 12.00
CA ASN A 59 12.82 -7.13 10.57
C ASN A 59 12.61 -8.40 9.75
N ALA A 60 13.08 -9.55 10.22
CA ALA A 60 12.89 -10.83 9.57
C ALA A 60 11.41 -11.22 9.49
N GLY A 61 10.63 -10.98 10.55
CA GLY A 61 9.19 -11.23 10.59
C GLY A 61 8.43 -10.37 9.57
N VAL A 62 8.73 -9.06 9.51
CA VAL A 62 8.11 -8.13 8.54
C VAL A 62 8.43 -8.55 7.09
N LEU A 63 9.69 -8.91 6.82
CA LEU A 63 10.10 -9.39 5.51
C LEU A 63 9.41 -10.71 5.14
N GLN A 64 9.30 -11.65 6.09
CA GLN A 64 8.65 -12.95 5.83
C GLN A 64 7.16 -12.77 5.52
N ASP A 65 6.46 -11.89 6.23
CA ASP A 65 5.05 -11.56 5.95
C ASP A 65 4.87 -11.02 4.53
N PHE A 66 5.77 -10.14 4.09
CA PHE A 66 5.76 -9.62 2.73
C PHE A 66 6.05 -10.73 1.70
N LEU A 67 7.03 -11.59 1.93
CA LEU A 67 7.39 -12.68 1.00
C LEU A 67 6.27 -13.71 0.88
N ASP A 68 5.60 -14.03 1.98
CA ASP A 68 4.52 -15.02 2.05
C ASP A 68 3.19 -14.54 1.42
N ALA A 69 2.99 -13.24 1.29
CA ALA A 69 1.75 -12.69 0.77
C ALA A 69 1.60 -12.93 -0.74
N ASP A 70 0.45 -13.43 -1.16
CA ASP A 70 0.01 -13.48 -2.57
C ASP A 70 -0.52 -12.13 -3.03
N ALA A 71 -1.19 -11.40 -2.11
CA ALA A 71 -1.74 -10.09 -2.35
C ALA A 71 -1.43 -9.14 -1.19
N ILE A 72 -1.30 -7.83 -1.50
CA ILE A 72 -1.01 -6.79 -0.52
C ILE A 72 -1.97 -5.62 -0.74
N VAL A 73 -2.68 -5.22 0.31
CA VAL A 73 -3.56 -4.05 0.31
C VAL A 73 -2.96 -3.00 1.25
N ILE A 74 -2.69 -1.81 0.74
CA ILE A 74 -1.98 -0.76 1.46
C ILE A 74 -2.82 0.51 1.53
N GLY A 75 -3.08 1.01 2.73
CA GLY A 75 -3.60 2.34 2.97
C GLY A 75 -2.46 3.36 3.06
N ALA A 76 -2.35 4.23 2.05
CA ALA A 76 -1.28 5.21 1.91
C ALA A 76 -1.85 6.64 1.81
N PRO A 77 -2.17 7.32 2.93
CA PRO A 77 -2.49 8.73 2.86
C PRO A 77 -1.27 9.54 2.43
N MET A 78 -1.49 10.57 1.61
CA MET A 78 -0.43 11.53 1.29
C MET A 78 -0.25 12.49 2.46
N TYR A 79 0.94 12.51 3.04
CA TYR A 79 1.37 13.49 4.03
C TYR A 79 2.58 14.25 3.49
N ASN A 80 2.47 15.58 3.44
CA ASN A 80 3.55 16.44 2.93
C ASN A 80 4.10 15.95 1.56
N PHE A 81 3.19 15.70 0.62
CA PHE A 81 3.46 15.28 -0.77
C PHE A 81 4.01 13.87 -0.95
N SER A 82 4.15 13.06 0.11
CA SER A 82 4.71 11.71 0.03
C SER A 82 3.92 10.72 0.90
N ILE A 83 4.43 9.50 1.00
CA ILE A 83 3.89 8.46 1.87
C ILE A 83 4.17 8.76 3.36
N PRO A 84 3.39 8.20 4.30
CA PRO A 84 3.69 8.29 5.72
C PRO A 84 5.05 7.69 6.07
N SER A 85 5.75 8.30 7.04
CA SER A 85 7.05 7.80 7.51
C SER A 85 6.96 6.39 8.09
N GLN A 86 5.82 6.00 8.67
CA GLN A 86 5.55 4.66 9.14
C GLN A 86 5.53 3.64 7.99
N LEU A 87 4.92 4.00 6.85
CA LEU A 87 4.93 3.17 5.65
C LEU A 87 6.34 3.08 5.06
N LYS A 88 7.10 4.18 5.07
CA LYS A 88 8.50 4.16 4.64
C LYS A 88 9.36 3.24 5.51
N ALA A 89 9.15 3.24 6.82
CA ALA A 89 9.85 2.35 7.74
C ALA A 89 9.55 0.86 7.48
N TRP A 90 8.33 0.53 7.05
CA TRP A 90 7.97 -0.81 6.59
C TRP A 90 8.66 -1.15 5.25
N ILE A 91 8.61 -0.25 4.28
CA ILE A 91 9.26 -0.40 2.96
C ILE A 91 10.76 -0.70 3.10
N ASP A 92 11.46 0.02 4.00
CA ASP A 92 12.89 -0.18 4.22
C ASP A 92 13.23 -1.59 4.73
N ARG A 93 12.27 -2.27 5.39
CA ARG A 93 12.44 -3.64 5.88
C ARG A 93 12.14 -4.71 4.84
N VAL A 94 11.31 -4.41 3.86
CA VAL A 94 10.98 -5.38 2.80
C VAL A 94 11.86 -5.21 1.57
N THR A 95 12.58 -4.11 1.45
CA THR A 95 13.52 -3.85 0.34
C THR A 95 14.91 -4.36 0.71
N VAL A 96 15.12 -5.68 0.55
CA VAL A 96 16.32 -6.38 1.03
C VAL A 96 17.07 -7.04 -0.13
N ALA A 97 18.33 -6.63 -0.32
CA ALA A 97 19.20 -7.21 -1.34
C ALA A 97 19.39 -8.73 -1.13
N GLY A 98 19.31 -9.50 -2.21
CA GLY A 98 19.38 -10.95 -2.19
C GLY A 98 18.07 -11.65 -1.76
N LYS A 99 17.04 -10.90 -1.33
CA LYS A 99 15.72 -11.42 -0.93
C LYS A 99 14.60 -10.91 -1.83
N THR A 100 14.43 -9.62 -1.95
CA THR A 100 13.35 -8.98 -2.73
C THR A 100 13.85 -8.32 -4.02
N PHE A 101 15.14 -8.09 -4.12
CA PHE A 101 15.83 -7.68 -5.35
C PHE A 101 17.29 -8.13 -5.33
N ARG A 102 17.98 -8.06 -6.47
CA ARG A 102 19.45 -8.27 -6.56
C ARG A 102 20.04 -7.37 -7.64
N TYR A 103 21.30 -7.03 -7.49
CA TYR A 103 22.06 -6.39 -8.55
C TYR A 103 22.60 -7.45 -9.52
N THR A 104 22.56 -7.15 -10.82
CA THR A 104 23.14 -7.97 -11.90
C THR A 104 23.99 -7.07 -12.80
N GLU A 105 24.76 -7.66 -13.69
CA GLU A 105 25.55 -6.90 -14.69
C GLU A 105 24.67 -6.02 -15.59
N SER A 106 23.41 -6.43 -15.83
CA SER A 106 22.44 -5.68 -16.62
C SER A 106 21.59 -4.69 -15.78
N GLY A 107 21.89 -4.51 -14.50
CA GLY A 107 21.13 -3.65 -13.58
C GLY A 107 20.39 -4.41 -12.49
N PRO A 108 19.56 -3.74 -11.70
CA PRO A 108 18.79 -4.36 -10.64
C PRO A 108 17.70 -5.28 -11.23
N LYS A 109 17.47 -6.41 -10.55
CA LYS A 109 16.40 -7.37 -10.87
C LYS A 109 15.55 -7.62 -9.63
N GLY A 110 14.23 -7.38 -9.72
CA GLY A 110 13.27 -7.71 -8.68
C GLY A 110 13.10 -9.22 -8.50
N LEU A 111 12.88 -9.65 -7.27
CA LEU A 111 12.72 -11.06 -6.88
C LEU A 111 11.38 -11.33 -6.18
N ALA A 112 10.54 -10.30 -5.98
CA ALA A 112 9.26 -10.40 -5.27
C ALA A 112 8.04 -10.41 -6.21
N GLY A 113 8.22 -10.78 -7.47
CA GLY A 113 7.16 -10.85 -8.48
C GLY A 113 6.04 -11.84 -8.14
N GLY A 114 4.98 -11.82 -8.97
CA GLY A 114 3.83 -12.73 -8.83
C GLY A 114 2.81 -12.30 -7.77
N LYS A 115 3.00 -11.13 -7.13
CA LYS A 115 2.07 -10.56 -6.15
C LYS A 115 1.14 -9.54 -6.79
N GLN A 116 -0.08 -9.40 -6.24
CA GLN A 116 -0.98 -8.29 -6.55
C GLN A 116 -0.88 -7.23 -5.45
N VAL A 117 -0.65 -5.98 -5.83
CA VAL A 117 -0.61 -4.85 -4.89
C VAL A 117 -1.73 -3.87 -5.20
N ILE A 118 -2.56 -3.56 -4.20
CA ILE A 118 -3.61 -2.56 -4.29
C ILE A 118 -3.30 -1.47 -3.26
N VAL A 119 -3.14 -0.24 -3.74
CA VAL A 119 -2.85 0.92 -2.90
C VAL A 119 -4.08 1.83 -2.84
N ALA A 120 -4.68 1.95 -1.67
CA ALA A 120 -5.70 2.95 -1.37
C ALA A 120 -5.02 4.26 -0.96
N ILE A 121 -4.87 5.19 -1.91
CA ILE A 121 -4.23 6.47 -1.66
C ILE A 121 -5.29 7.54 -1.38
N SER A 122 -5.06 8.36 -0.36
CA SER A 122 -5.94 9.46 0.01
C SER A 122 -5.18 10.79 0.03
N ARG A 123 -5.76 11.83 -0.59
CA ARG A 123 -5.10 13.12 -0.83
C ARG A 123 -6.01 14.28 -0.46
N GLY A 124 -5.45 15.32 0.17
CA GLY A 124 -6.19 16.54 0.48
C GLY A 124 -6.61 17.33 -0.77
N GLY A 125 -5.72 17.43 -1.76
CA GLY A 125 -5.95 18.04 -3.07
C GLY A 125 -6.35 17.04 -4.13
N VAL A 126 -6.47 17.53 -5.38
CA VAL A 126 -6.66 16.74 -6.60
C VAL A 126 -5.39 16.87 -7.43
N TYR A 127 -4.86 15.75 -7.86
CA TYR A 127 -3.60 15.70 -8.62
C TYR A 127 -3.81 15.06 -9.98
N ALA A 128 -3.45 15.78 -11.05
CA ALA A 128 -3.33 15.16 -12.37
C ALA A 128 -2.18 14.14 -12.35
N PRO A 129 -2.17 13.18 -13.29
CA PRO A 129 -1.00 12.34 -13.51
C PRO A 129 0.25 13.21 -13.70
N ASP A 130 1.36 12.85 -13.10
CA ASP A 130 2.66 13.55 -13.15
C ASP A 130 2.63 15.01 -12.64
N ALA A 131 1.61 15.38 -11.84
CA ALA A 131 1.52 16.71 -11.26
C ALA A 131 2.72 16.99 -10.34
N PRO A 132 3.27 18.22 -10.38
CA PRO A 132 4.27 18.64 -9.40
C PRO A 132 3.77 18.42 -7.97
N GLY A 133 4.57 17.74 -7.13
CA GLY A 133 4.20 17.41 -5.75
C GLY A 133 3.47 16.08 -5.57
N GLU A 134 3.18 15.34 -6.65
CA GLU A 134 2.70 13.96 -6.54
C GLU A 134 3.89 12.99 -6.46
N PHE A 135 4.42 12.77 -5.26
CA PHE A 135 5.54 11.86 -5.03
C PHE A 135 5.13 10.55 -4.36
N ALA A 136 3.90 10.42 -3.89
CA ALA A 136 3.47 9.23 -3.16
C ALA A 136 3.20 8.05 -4.11
N GLU A 137 2.39 8.27 -5.14
CA GLU A 137 2.03 7.24 -6.11
C GLU A 137 3.20 6.88 -7.03
N SER A 138 3.89 7.89 -7.55
CA SER A 138 5.06 7.72 -8.41
C SER A 138 6.17 6.93 -7.70
N TYR A 139 6.42 7.23 -6.42
CA TYR A 139 7.37 6.48 -5.60
C TYR A 139 6.97 5.02 -5.41
N LEU A 140 5.71 4.76 -5.02
CA LEU A 140 5.23 3.40 -4.78
C LEU A 140 5.21 2.56 -6.06
N ASN A 141 4.82 3.15 -7.18
CA ASN A 141 4.84 2.48 -8.48
C ASN A 141 6.26 2.10 -8.90
N PHE A 142 7.21 3.04 -8.76
CA PHE A 142 8.62 2.76 -9.03
C PHE A 142 9.17 1.67 -8.11
N LEU A 143 8.90 1.77 -6.80
CA LEU A 143 9.39 0.82 -5.81
C LEU A 143 8.91 -0.60 -6.08
N PHE A 144 7.61 -0.79 -6.27
CA PHE A 144 7.07 -2.14 -6.51
C PHE A 144 7.56 -2.72 -7.83
N GLY A 145 7.68 -1.92 -8.88
CA GLY A 145 8.32 -2.32 -10.14
C GLY A 145 9.79 -2.73 -9.94
N PHE A 146 10.56 -1.98 -9.14
CA PHE A 146 11.93 -2.34 -8.76
C PHE A 146 12.01 -3.69 -8.03
N LEU A 147 11.03 -4.02 -7.20
CA LEU A 147 10.92 -5.31 -6.52
C LEU A 147 10.42 -6.44 -7.46
N GLY A 148 10.04 -6.13 -8.70
CA GLY A 148 9.54 -7.09 -9.70
C GLY A 148 8.04 -7.35 -9.62
N ILE A 149 7.29 -6.48 -8.95
CA ILE A 149 5.82 -6.56 -8.85
C ILE A 149 5.23 -5.73 -9.98
N GLU A 150 4.62 -6.37 -10.96
CA GLU A 150 4.05 -5.74 -12.16
C GLU A 150 2.58 -5.34 -11.96
N SER A 151 1.85 -6.04 -11.10
CA SER A 151 0.44 -5.79 -10.84
C SER A 151 0.25 -4.84 -9.67
N VAL A 152 0.29 -3.53 -9.92
CA VAL A 152 0.02 -2.47 -8.94
C VAL A 152 -1.20 -1.68 -9.37
N THR A 153 -2.22 -1.61 -8.52
CA THR A 153 -3.45 -0.86 -8.75
C THR A 153 -3.62 0.23 -7.71
N PHE A 154 -3.94 1.45 -8.14
CA PHE A 154 -4.21 2.57 -7.24
C PHE A 154 -5.69 2.90 -7.19
N VAL A 155 -6.25 2.92 -5.98
CA VAL A 155 -7.59 3.43 -5.67
C VAL A 155 -7.43 4.79 -5.01
N ARG A 156 -7.94 5.84 -5.65
CA ARG A 156 -7.67 7.24 -5.27
C ARG A 156 -8.90 7.89 -4.67
N ALA A 157 -8.76 8.43 -3.44
CA ALA A 157 -9.70 9.37 -2.84
C ALA A 157 -9.04 10.74 -2.77
N GLU A 158 -9.53 11.69 -3.55
CA GLU A 158 -8.92 13.01 -3.75
C GLU A 158 -9.85 14.15 -3.32
N GLY A 159 -9.29 15.36 -3.16
CA GLY A 159 -10.05 16.54 -2.77
C GLY A 159 -10.54 16.53 -1.32
N LEU A 160 -9.95 15.68 -0.46
CA LEU A 160 -10.48 15.40 0.88
C LEU A 160 -10.36 16.58 1.87
N ALA A 161 -9.54 17.58 1.55
CA ALA A 161 -9.37 18.77 2.37
C ALA A 161 -10.03 20.02 1.79
N LEU A 162 -10.69 19.93 0.62
CA LEU A 162 -11.30 21.09 -0.05
C LEU A 162 -12.61 21.51 0.63
N SER A 163 -13.51 20.57 0.89
CA SER A 163 -14.75 20.78 1.65
C SER A 163 -15.34 19.44 2.11
N PRO A 164 -16.34 19.43 3.02
CA PRO A 164 -17.04 18.20 3.40
C PRO A 164 -17.69 17.49 2.21
N GLU A 165 -18.23 18.23 1.24
CA GLU A 165 -18.87 17.70 0.03
C GLU A 165 -17.83 17.04 -0.89
N HIS A 166 -16.67 17.70 -1.11
CA HIS A 166 -15.56 17.11 -1.87
C HIS A 166 -15.04 15.86 -1.19
N ARG A 167 -14.91 15.87 0.13
CA ARG A 167 -14.50 14.68 0.90
C ARG A 167 -15.46 13.51 0.66
N SER A 168 -16.77 13.77 0.77
CA SER A 168 -17.80 12.74 0.59
C SER A 168 -17.79 12.18 -0.83
N SER A 169 -17.74 13.05 -1.84
CA SER A 169 -17.71 12.64 -3.26
C SER A 169 -16.41 11.95 -3.63
N GLY A 170 -15.25 12.38 -3.13
CA GLY A 170 -13.96 11.73 -3.39
C GLY A 170 -13.90 10.31 -2.82
N ILE A 171 -14.42 10.09 -1.61
CA ILE A 171 -14.53 8.75 -1.03
C ILE A 171 -15.53 7.90 -1.81
N ALA A 172 -16.69 8.45 -2.19
CA ALA A 172 -17.71 7.72 -2.97
C ALA A 172 -17.19 7.29 -4.35
N ALA A 173 -16.46 8.17 -5.03
CA ALA A 173 -15.83 7.84 -6.32
C ALA A 173 -14.79 6.70 -6.18
N ALA A 174 -13.96 6.74 -5.13
CA ALA A 174 -13.00 5.68 -4.85
C ALA A 174 -13.67 4.33 -4.56
N LEU A 175 -14.77 4.33 -3.79
CA LEU A 175 -15.56 3.12 -3.52
C LEU A 175 -16.20 2.55 -4.81
N ALA A 176 -16.73 3.41 -5.67
CA ALA A 176 -17.28 3.00 -6.96
C ALA A 176 -16.22 2.39 -7.90
N ALA A 177 -14.97 2.92 -7.86
CA ALA A 177 -13.86 2.35 -8.62
C ALA A 177 -13.50 0.93 -8.14
N ILE A 178 -13.55 0.66 -6.83
CA ILE A 178 -13.39 -0.69 -6.27
C ILE A 178 -14.50 -1.62 -6.79
N GLU A 179 -15.74 -1.12 -6.95
CA GLU A 179 -16.87 -1.90 -7.49
C GLU A 179 -16.68 -2.26 -8.97
N GLY A 180 -16.19 -1.32 -9.76
CA GLY A 180 -15.96 -1.49 -11.19
C GLY A 180 -14.88 -2.52 -11.51
N SER A 181 -13.77 -2.50 -10.79
CA SER A 181 -12.65 -3.43 -11.00
C SER A 181 -13.01 -4.89 -10.68
N ALA A 182 -13.89 -5.12 -9.72
CA ALA A 182 -14.36 -6.46 -9.37
C ALA A 182 -15.23 -7.10 -10.47
N ARG A 183 -15.96 -6.29 -11.26
CA ARG A 183 -16.81 -6.78 -12.37
C ARG A 183 -16.03 -7.15 -13.64
N GLN A 184 -14.82 -6.62 -13.80
CA GLN A 184 -13.96 -6.94 -14.96
C GLN A 184 -13.12 -8.21 -14.74
N ALA A 185 -13.02 -8.68 -13.51
CA ALA A 185 -12.25 -9.87 -13.13
C ALA A 185 -13.11 -11.16 -12.99
N ALA A 186 -14.43 -11.06 -13.16
CA ALA A 186 -15.41 -12.15 -13.12
C ALA A 186 -15.88 -12.52 -14.54
#